data_d3d78abc595a6c8626ec60fd10f599e6
#
_entry.id   d3d78abc595a6c8626ec60fd10f599e6
#
_cell.length_a   1.000
_cell.length_b   1.000
_cell.length_c   1.000
_cell.angle_alpha   90.00
_cell.angle_beta   90.00
_cell.angle_gamma   90.00
#
_symmetry.space_group_name_H-M   'P 1'
#
loop_
_entity.id
_entity.type
_entity.pdbx_description
1 polymer ?
#
loop_
_entity_poly.entity_id
_entity_poly.type
_entity_poly.pdbx_seq_one_letter_code
_entity_poly.pdbx_strand_id
1 'polypeptide(L)'
;PLYSSAASDVYKRQLSSHNPIVAKLAVESGLIEVLMFSINPCYDLQPPSENVDDLWADESYAHSLENIDPEREKLYELCEQKGIGLDVMKAYGGGDLLSETNSPFGKAMTPVQCIEYALTRPAVTSVMVGCKSCDEMQAAINWCNATKEEKDYTPVMAGMEKFSWQGHCMYCGHCAPCSVGIDIASVNKYYNLTIAQNEIPETVREHYKTLSHHASECIQCGQCETNCPFGVAIIEQMEKAAEKFGY
;
A
#
# COMPACT_ATOMS: atom_id res chain seq x y z
N PRO A 1 -19.33 -3.60 26.58
CA PRO A 1 -18.72 -4.52 27.53
C PRO A 1 -17.52 -3.89 28.20
N LEU A 2 -17.50 -3.99 29.52
CA LEU A 2 -16.49 -3.40 30.41
C LEU A 2 -15.04 -3.91 30.21
N TYR A 3 -14.88 -4.96 29.40
CA TYR A 3 -13.58 -5.59 29.14
C TYR A 3 -12.69 -4.84 28.14
N SER A 4 -13.29 -4.01 27.29
CA SER A 4 -12.53 -3.23 26.28
C SER A 4 -11.75 -2.08 26.89
N SER A 5 -12.28 -1.43 27.94
CA SER A 5 -11.60 -0.31 28.61
C SER A 5 -10.44 -0.77 29.50
N ALA A 6 -10.57 -1.92 30.17
CA ALA A 6 -9.49 -2.48 30.98
C ALA A 6 -8.29 -2.96 30.12
N ALA A 7 -8.54 -3.45 28.91
CA ALA A 7 -7.48 -3.82 27.99
C ALA A 7 -6.74 -2.59 27.41
N SER A 8 -7.42 -1.46 27.24
CA SER A 8 -6.80 -0.23 26.74
C SER A 8 -5.88 0.47 27.73
N ASP A 9 -5.96 0.14 29.01
CA ASP A 9 -5.03 0.64 30.06
C ASP A 9 -3.68 -0.10 30.04
N VAL A 10 -3.64 -1.28 29.40
CA VAL A 10 -2.44 -2.13 29.34
C VAL A 10 -1.71 -2.05 28.02
N TYR A 11 -2.44 -1.74 26.94
CA TYR A 11 -1.90 -1.66 25.58
C TYR A 11 -2.06 -0.24 25.02
N LYS A 12 -1.04 0.18 24.26
CA LYS A 12 -1.10 1.43 23.50
C LYS A 12 -2.29 1.42 22.55
N ARG A 13 -3.04 2.50 22.55
CA ARG A 13 -4.16 2.65 21.60
C ARG A 13 -3.60 3.00 20.23
N GLN A 14 -3.88 2.18 19.25
CA GLN A 14 -3.37 2.31 17.89
C GLN A 14 -4.51 2.51 16.90
N LEU A 15 -4.25 3.32 15.87
CA LEU A 15 -5.04 3.42 14.66
C LEU A 15 -4.18 3.01 13.46
N SER A 16 -4.77 2.31 12.49
CA SER A 16 -4.17 2.10 11.16
C SER A 16 -4.95 2.89 10.12
N SER A 17 -4.26 3.67 9.31
CA SER A 17 -4.90 4.48 8.26
C SER A 17 -3.95 4.66 7.07
N HIS A 18 -4.53 4.87 5.89
CA HIS A 18 -3.83 5.34 4.70
C HIS A 18 -4.16 6.79 4.37
N ASN A 19 -5.28 7.29 4.91
CA ASN A 19 -5.77 8.63 4.65
C ASN A 19 -5.19 9.61 5.69
N PRO A 20 -4.41 10.62 5.27
CA PRO A 20 -3.78 11.57 6.20
C PRO A 20 -4.80 12.43 6.95
N ILE A 21 -5.95 12.75 6.34
CA ILE A 21 -6.99 13.55 6.99
C ILE A 21 -7.63 12.78 8.15
N VAL A 22 -7.99 11.50 7.92
CA VAL A 22 -8.54 10.64 8.96
C VAL A 22 -7.52 10.40 10.08
N ALA A 23 -6.28 10.15 9.70
CA ALA A 23 -5.18 9.98 10.65
C ALA A 23 -4.98 11.22 11.52
N LYS A 24 -5.00 12.42 10.91
CA LYS A 24 -4.87 13.70 11.61
C LYS A 24 -5.99 13.91 12.63
N LEU A 25 -7.26 13.66 12.24
CA LEU A 25 -8.39 13.76 13.18
C LEU A 25 -8.22 12.83 14.40
N ALA A 26 -7.72 11.60 14.17
CA ALA A 26 -7.46 10.67 15.26
C ALA A 26 -6.32 11.15 16.17
N VAL A 27 -5.26 11.69 15.62
CA VAL A 27 -4.15 12.31 16.38
C VAL A 27 -4.64 13.53 17.19
N GLU A 28 -5.45 14.37 16.57
CA GLU A 28 -6.03 15.57 17.24
C GLU A 28 -6.97 15.20 18.37
N SER A 29 -7.70 14.09 18.27
CA SER A 29 -8.62 13.61 19.29
C SER A 29 -7.94 13.26 20.62
N GLY A 30 -6.63 13.00 20.62
CA GLY A 30 -5.88 12.52 21.78
C GLY A 30 -6.23 11.10 22.24
N LEU A 31 -6.97 10.35 21.41
CA LEU A 31 -7.42 9.00 21.74
C LEU A 31 -6.41 7.91 21.36
N ILE A 32 -5.41 8.23 20.53
CA ILE A 32 -4.38 7.28 20.08
C ILE A 32 -3.00 7.68 20.59
N GLU A 33 -2.13 6.72 20.72
CA GLU A 33 -0.74 6.86 21.13
C GLU A 33 0.24 6.37 20.07
N VAL A 34 -0.25 5.55 19.15
CA VAL A 34 0.51 5.01 18.01
C VAL A 34 -0.37 5.08 16.77
N LEU A 35 0.22 5.47 15.66
CA LEU A 35 -0.43 5.48 14.36
C LEU A 35 0.34 4.58 13.39
N MET A 36 -0.31 3.53 12.89
CA MET A 36 0.23 2.77 11.77
C MET A 36 -0.19 3.44 10.47
N PHE A 37 0.78 3.92 9.70
CA PHE A 37 0.55 4.72 8.52
C PHE A 37 1.35 4.21 7.32
N SER A 38 0.80 4.36 6.12
CA SER A 38 1.49 3.97 4.90
C SER A 38 2.45 5.07 4.45
N ILE A 39 3.74 4.77 4.50
CA ILE A 39 4.81 5.69 4.11
C ILE A 39 5.73 5.03 3.10
N ASN A 40 5.84 5.63 1.94
CA ASN A 40 6.85 5.35 0.92
C ASN A 40 6.87 6.51 -0.07
N PRO A 41 7.88 6.62 -0.95
CA PRO A 41 7.98 7.76 -1.87
C PRO A 41 6.73 7.98 -2.74
N CYS A 42 6.05 6.91 -3.14
CA CYS A 42 4.87 7.00 -3.98
C CYS A 42 3.66 7.57 -3.23
N TYR A 43 3.44 7.08 -2.00
CA TYR A 43 2.32 7.56 -1.18
C TYR A 43 2.53 8.99 -0.71
N ASP A 44 3.76 9.36 -0.38
CA ASP A 44 4.07 10.70 0.12
C ASP A 44 3.85 11.80 -0.91
N LEU A 45 3.91 11.44 -2.20
CA LEU A 45 3.63 12.38 -3.29
C LEU A 45 2.13 12.49 -3.64
N GLN A 46 1.28 11.63 -3.04
CA GLN A 46 -0.14 11.59 -3.39
C GLN A 46 -0.98 12.54 -2.53
N PRO A 47 -1.85 13.35 -3.14
CA PRO A 47 -2.77 14.21 -2.41
C PRO A 47 -3.75 13.37 -1.56
N PRO A 48 -4.27 13.95 -0.45
CA PRO A 48 -5.24 13.28 0.39
C PRO A 48 -6.61 13.28 -0.28
N SER A 49 -6.88 12.34 -1.18
CA SER A 49 -8.18 12.17 -1.78
C SER A 49 -8.72 10.77 -1.52
N GLU A 50 -10.00 10.67 -1.20
CA GLU A 50 -10.75 9.42 -1.21
C GLU A 50 -11.23 9.07 -2.63
N ASN A 51 -11.23 10.06 -3.52
CA ASN A 51 -11.56 9.88 -4.92
C ASN A 51 -10.30 9.56 -5.70
N VAL A 52 -10.23 8.32 -6.21
CA VAL A 52 -9.08 7.82 -6.96
C VAL A 52 -8.84 8.62 -8.25
N ASP A 53 -9.89 9.17 -8.85
CA ASP A 53 -9.76 9.98 -10.07
C ASP A 53 -8.95 11.26 -9.81
N ASP A 54 -9.09 11.87 -8.63
CA ASP A 54 -8.30 13.04 -8.24
C ASP A 54 -6.83 12.70 -8.01
N LEU A 55 -6.54 11.46 -7.59
CA LEU A 55 -5.16 10.97 -7.40
C LEU A 55 -4.41 10.80 -8.72
N TRP A 56 -5.14 10.70 -9.84
CA TRP A 56 -4.60 10.40 -11.17
C TRP A 56 -4.70 11.54 -12.17
N ALA A 57 -5.25 12.69 -11.77
CA ALA A 57 -5.27 13.87 -12.60
C ALA A 57 -3.82 14.35 -12.86
N ASP A 58 -3.47 14.53 -14.12
CA ASP A 58 -2.12 14.97 -14.54
C ASP A 58 -1.64 16.21 -13.77
N GLU A 59 -2.56 17.11 -13.44
CA GLU A 59 -2.31 18.34 -12.68
C GLU A 59 -1.96 18.09 -11.21
N SER A 60 -2.56 17.06 -10.59
CA SER A 60 -2.26 16.66 -9.20
C SER A 60 -0.84 16.13 -9.08
N TYR A 61 -0.33 15.44 -10.10
CA TYR A 61 1.04 14.93 -10.14
C TYR A 61 2.09 16.00 -10.43
N ALA A 62 1.75 17.01 -11.20
CA ALA A 62 2.68 18.09 -11.55
C ALA A 62 3.18 18.85 -10.32
N HIS A 63 2.36 18.94 -9.27
CA HIS A 63 2.71 19.61 -8.01
C HIS A 63 3.24 18.66 -6.92
N SER A 64 2.87 17.39 -6.94
CA SER A 64 3.28 16.42 -5.93
C SER A 64 4.60 15.73 -6.21
N LEU A 65 5.14 15.83 -7.43
CA LEU A 65 6.40 15.19 -7.83
C LEU A 65 7.64 15.82 -7.19
N GLU A 66 7.56 17.02 -6.69
CA GLU A 66 8.69 17.75 -6.14
C GLU A 66 8.79 17.69 -4.60
N ASN A 67 7.65 17.42 -3.93
CA ASN A 67 7.58 17.47 -2.46
C ASN A 67 6.59 16.46 -1.90
N ILE A 68 6.73 16.18 -0.62
CA ILE A 68 5.72 15.44 0.15
C ILE A 68 4.42 16.23 0.15
N ASP A 69 3.28 15.52 0.00
CA ASP A 69 1.97 16.15 0.09
C ASP A 69 1.81 16.92 1.42
N PRO A 70 1.35 18.19 1.39
CA PRO A 70 1.31 19.04 2.58
C PRO A 70 0.47 18.48 3.73
N GLU A 71 -0.58 17.69 3.46
CA GLU A 71 -1.39 17.10 4.53
C GLU A 71 -0.67 15.91 5.19
N ARG A 72 0.18 15.19 4.44
CA ARG A 72 1.05 14.15 4.98
C ARG A 72 2.18 14.75 5.82
N GLU A 73 2.83 15.79 5.29
CA GLU A 73 3.88 16.50 6.02
C GLU A 73 3.36 17.05 7.35
N LYS A 74 2.21 17.73 7.34
CA LYS A 74 1.54 18.22 8.56
C LYS A 74 1.17 17.09 9.52
N LEU A 75 0.75 15.93 9.02
CA LEU A 75 0.47 14.77 9.86
C LEU A 75 1.73 14.29 10.59
N TYR A 76 2.87 14.19 9.87
CA TYR A 76 4.13 13.75 10.47
C TYR A 76 4.60 14.72 11.54
N GLU A 77 4.58 16.02 11.25
CA GLU A 77 4.92 17.07 12.22
C GLU A 77 4.01 17.04 13.45
N LEU A 78 2.71 16.87 13.24
CA LEU A 78 1.72 16.80 14.33
C LEU A 78 1.96 15.58 15.23
N CYS A 79 2.27 14.42 14.63
CA CYS A 79 2.61 13.22 15.38
C CYS A 79 3.85 13.45 16.26
N GLU A 80 4.90 14.06 15.69
CA GLU A 80 6.11 14.38 16.44
C GLU A 80 5.85 15.36 17.59
N GLN A 81 5.12 16.45 17.34
CA GLN A 81 4.75 17.43 18.36
C GLN A 81 3.95 16.83 19.51
N LYS A 82 3.09 15.85 19.22
CA LYS A 82 2.24 15.18 20.22
C LYS A 82 2.88 13.94 20.85
N GLY A 83 4.08 13.56 20.42
CA GLY A 83 4.76 12.34 20.89
C GLY A 83 4.05 11.06 20.49
N ILE A 84 3.34 11.06 19.35
CA ILE A 84 2.67 9.89 18.79
C ILE A 84 3.64 9.21 17.83
N GLY A 85 4.03 7.97 18.14
CA GLY A 85 4.91 7.18 17.28
C GLY A 85 4.21 6.72 16.00
N LEU A 86 4.92 6.83 14.87
CA LEU A 86 4.49 6.28 13.59
C LEU A 86 5.12 4.92 13.36
N ASP A 87 4.29 3.89 13.22
CA ASP A 87 4.68 2.58 12.70
C ASP A 87 4.39 2.55 11.19
N VAL A 88 5.43 2.36 10.40
CA VAL A 88 5.29 2.42 8.94
C VAL A 88 4.82 1.08 8.38
N MET A 89 3.75 1.11 7.60
CA MET A 89 3.36 0.02 6.70
C MET A 89 3.58 0.41 5.24
N LYS A 90 3.65 -0.58 4.35
CA LYS A 90 3.78 -0.38 2.90
C LYS A 90 5.09 0.29 2.45
N ALA A 91 6.16 0.20 3.24
CA ALA A 91 7.46 0.78 2.89
C ALA A 91 7.97 0.36 1.50
N TYR A 92 7.66 -0.86 1.06
CA TYR A 92 8.05 -1.39 -0.26
C TYR A 92 7.01 -1.16 -1.37
N GLY A 93 5.94 -0.40 -1.09
CA GLY A 93 4.87 -0.16 -2.08
C GLY A 93 4.19 -1.46 -2.56
N GLY A 94 4.01 -2.45 -1.68
CA GLY A 94 3.51 -3.77 -2.07
C GLY A 94 4.54 -4.67 -2.74
N GLY A 95 5.77 -4.20 -2.89
CA GLY A 95 6.88 -4.85 -3.61
C GLY A 95 7.23 -4.14 -4.92
N ASP A 96 6.38 -3.26 -5.40
CA ASP A 96 6.59 -2.57 -6.69
C ASP A 96 7.85 -1.71 -6.68
N LEU A 97 8.16 -1.06 -5.56
CA LEU A 97 9.40 -0.28 -5.43
C LEU A 97 10.68 -1.10 -5.55
N LEU A 98 10.61 -2.41 -5.29
CA LEU A 98 11.75 -3.33 -5.38
C LEU A 98 11.91 -3.95 -6.77
N SER A 99 11.03 -3.63 -7.73
CA SER A 99 11.01 -4.19 -9.07
C SER A 99 11.42 -3.13 -10.10
N GLU A 100 12.37 -3.43 -10.98
CA GLU A 100 12.76 -2.52 -12.06
C GLU A 100 11.62 -2.27 -13.07
N THR A 101 10.72 -3.24 -13.22
CA THR A 101 9.61 -3.15 -14.18
C THR A 101 8.38 -2.47 -13.60
N ASN A 102 8.16 -2.59 -12.29
CA ASN A 102 6.95 -2.10 -11.63
C ASN A 102 7.19 -0.79 -10.88
N SER A 103 8.46 -0.46 -10.59
CA SER A 103 8.79 0.78 -9.89
C SER A 103 8.39 1.98 -10.74
N PRO A 104 7.58 2.90 -10.20
CA PRO A 104 7.18 4.12 -10.92
C PRO A 104 8.38 5.04 -11.21
N PHE A 105 9.52 4.80 -10.58
CA PHE A 105 10.75 5.56 -10.82
C PHE A 105 11.55 5.05 -12.03
N GLY A 106 11.07 4.00 -12.72
CA GLY A 106 11.82 3.36 -13.80
C GLY A 106 13.10 2.67 -13.34
N LYS A 107 13.31 2.58 -12.03
CA LYS A 107 14.41 1.87 -11.37
C LYS A 107 13.92 1.27 -10.06
N ALA A 108 14.43 0.10 -9.72
CA ALA A 108 14.17 -0.48 -8.41
C ALA A 108 14.90 0.29 -7.30
N MET A 109 14.23 0.45 -6.18
CA MET A 109 14.86 0.78 -4.90
C MET A 109 15.35 -0.50 -4.22
N THR A 110 16.37 -0.40 -3.41
CA THR A 110 16.76 -1.49 -2.51
C THR A 110 15.88 -1.51 -1.25
N PRO A 111 15.74 -2.65 -0.56
CA PRO A 111 15.09 -2.69 0.75
C PRO A 111 15.68 -1.67 1.74
N VAL A 112 16.99 -1.47 1.70
CA VAL A 112 17.70 -0.50 2.55
C VAL A 112 17.23 0.93 2.26
N GLN A 113 17.12 1.30 0.99
CA GLN A 113 16.67 2.63 0.56
C GLN A 113 15.21 2.88 0.94
N CYS A 114 14.33 1.89 0.77
CA CYS A 114 12.93 2.01 1.16
C CYS A 114 12.75 2.21 2.67
N ILE A 115 13.53 1.47 3.47
CA ILE A 115 13.52 1.59 4.94
C ILE A 115 14.07 2.95 5.36
N GLU A 116 15.18 3.38 4.77
CA GLU A 116 15.79 4.68 5.08
C GLU A 116 14.83 5.82 4.75
N TYR A 117 14.19 5.78 3.58
CA TYR A 117 13.18 6.77 3.22
C TYR A 117 12.11 6.91 4.31
N ALA A 118 11.56 5.80 4.76
CA ALA A 118 10.51 5.81 5.78
C ALA A 118 11.03 6.35 7.12
N LEU A 119 12.21 5.91 7.56
CA LEU A 119 12.81 6.32 8.85
C LEU A 119 13.25 7.79 8.88
N THR A 120 13.41 8.43 7.73
CA THR A 120 13.73 9.87 7.68
C THR A 120 12.51 10.77 7.87
N ARG A 121 11.29 10.21 7.91
CA ARG A 121 10.09 11.02 8.18
C ARG A 121 9.97 11.31 9.67
N PRO A 122 9.44 12.52 10.03
CA PRO A 122 9.19 12.85 11.43
C PRO A 122 8.31 11.83 12.14
N ALA A 123 8.50 11.63 13.42
CA ALA A 123 7.76 10.73 14.30
C ALA A 123 7.83 9.23 13.97
N VAL A 124 8.51 8.82 12.90
CA VAL A 124 8.64 7.40 12.57
C VAL A 124 9.53 6.69 13.58
N THR A 125 8.98 5.65 14.20
CA THR A 125 9.61 4.85 15.25
C THR A 125 9.97 3.44 14.80
N SER A 126 9.21 2.90 13.86
CA SER A 126 9.46 1.57 13.30
C SER A 126 8.98 1.43 11.87
N VAL A 127 9.54 0.46 11.15
CA VAL A 127 9.14 0.11 9.79
C VAL A 127 8.82 -1.38 9.72
N MET A 128 7.56 -1.67 9.42
CA MET A 128 7.09 -3.04 9.24
C MET A 128 7.16 -3.43 7.78
N VAL A 129 8.12 -4.27 7.45
CA VAL A 129 8.33 -4.77 6.08
C VAL A 129 7.75 -6.16 5.91
N GLY A 130 7.13 -6.41 4.76
CA GLY A 130 6.69 -7.75 4.38
C GLY A 130 7.86 -8.55 3.82
N CYS A 131 8.19 -9.69 4.44
CA CYS A 131 9.20 -10.61 3.99
C CYS A 131 8.62 -12.02 3.84
N LYS A 132 8.94 -12.71 2.75
CA LYS A 132 8.47 -14.06 2.43
C LYS A 132 9.54 -15.13 2.66
N SER A 133 10.81 -14.71 2.80
CA SER A 133 11.94 -15.61 2.98
C SER A 133 12.94 -15.04 3.98
N CYS A 134 13.85 -15.90 4.46
CA CYS A 134 14.97 -15.47 5.30
C CYS A 134 15.89 -14.50 4.57
N ASP A 135 16.07 -14.65 3.26
CA ASP A 135 16.92 -13.77 2.46
C ASP A 135 16.32 -12.36 2.34
N GLU A 136 15.01 -12.25 2.15
CA GLU A 136 14.31 -10.95 2.17
C GLU A 136 14.39 -10.29 3.54
N MET A 137 14.25 -11.07 4.62
CA MET A 137 14.43 -10.54 5.97
C MET A 137 15.87 -10.08 6.20
N GLN A 138 16.86 -10.86 5.75
CA GLN A 138 18.27 -10.47 5.84
C GLN A 138 18.54 -9.19 5.05
N ALA A 139 17.95 -9.06 3.85
CA ALA A 139 18.07 -7.85 3.05
C ALA A 139 17.52 -6.60 3.77
N ALA A 140 16.42 -6.75 4.51
CA ALA A 140 15.87 -5.68 5.35
C ALA A 140 16.79 -5.36 6.54
N ILE A 141 17.31 -6.37 7.24
CA ILE A 141 18.21 -6.22 8.40
C ILE A 141 19.54 -5.57 8.01
N ASN A 142 19.98 -5.73 6.77
CA ASN A 142 21.20 -5.11 6.26
C ASN A 142 21.18 -3.58 6.41
N TRP A 143 20.00 -2.96 6.52
CA TRP A 143 19.88 -1.54 6.82
C TRP A 143 20.68 -1.13 8.07
N CYS A 144 20.72 -1.98 9.10
CA CYS A 144 21.43 -1.70 10.36
C CYS A 144 22.93 -1.43 10.16
N ASN A 145 23.54 -2.07 9.15
CA ASN A 145 24.98 -1.98 8.87
C ASN A 145 25.30 -1.27 7.53
N ALA A 146 24.27 -0.79 6.84
CA ALA A 146 24.41 -0.15 5.54
C ALA A 146 25.14 1.21 5.65
N THR A 147 25.95 1.49 4.66
CA THR A 147 26.65 2.79 4.53
C THR A 147 25.67 3.90 4.16
N LYS A 148 26.14 5.15 4.22
CA LYS A 148 25.33 6.29 3.80
C LYS A 148 24.98 6.23 2.31
N GLU A 149 25.90 5.75 1.50
CA GLU A 149 25.74 5.59 0.05
C GLU A 149 24.70 4.52 -0.28
N GLU A 150 24.68 3.40 0.47
CA GLU A 150 23.68 2.35 0.29
C GLU A 150 22.27 2.77 0.74
N LYS A 151 22.19 3.69 1.70
CA LYS A 151 20.95 4.28 2.19
C LYS A 151 20.43 5.41 1.30
N ASP A 152 21.27 5.98 0.44
CA ASP A 152 20.87 7.09 -0.42
C ASP A 152 19.86 6.65 -1.48
N TYR A 153 18.62 7.10 -1.32
CA TYR A 153 17.51 6.86 -2.24
C TYR A 153 17.33 7.98 -3.28
N THR A 154 18.02 9.11 -3.12
CA THR A 154 17.82 10.29 -3.96
C THR A 154 18.15 10.06 -5.43
N PRO A 155 19.17 9.26 -5.83
CA PRO A 155 19.45 9.00 -7.24
C PRO A 155 18.36 8.19 -7.96
N VAL A 156 17.57 7.43 -7.22
CA VAL A 156 16.43 6.71 -7.79
C VAL A 156 15.27 7.68 -8.02
N MET A 157 15.00 8.57 -7.07
CA MET A 157 13.92 9.53 -7.13
C MET A 157 14.17 10.68 -8.13
N ALA A 158 15.42 11.10 -8.32
CA ALA A 158 15.79 12.18 -9.22
C ALA A 158 15.56 11.88 -10.71
N GLY A 159 15.28 10.62 -11.06
CA GLY A 159 15.01 10.19 -12.45
C GLY A 159 13.55 9.98 -12.78
N MET A 160 12.62 10.49 -11.99
CA MET A 160 11.17 10.28 -12.19
C MET A 160 10.69 10.92 -13.50
N GLU A 161 10.37 10.05 -14.46
CA GLU A 161 9.42 10.36 -15.52
C GLU A 161 8.07 9.79 -15.09
N LYS A 162 7.00 10.57 -15.17
CA LYS A 162 5.58 10.29 -14.88
C LYS A 162 5.23 8.93 -14.26
N PHE A 163 4.56 8.95 -13.12
CA PHE A 163 3.86 7.78 -12.57
C PHE A 163 2.82 7.23 -13.56
N SER A 164 2.86 5.96 -13.85
CA SER A 164 1.80 5.27 -14.55
C SER A 164 1.44 3.98 -13.80
N TRP A 165 0.25 3.95 -13.21
CA TRP A 165 -0.36 2.76 -12.64
C TRP A 165 -1.28 2.05 -13.65
N GLN A 166 -1.20 2.40 -14.91
CA GLN A 166 -2.04 1.79 -15.95
C GLN A 166 -1.81 0.27 -16.02
N GLY A 167 -2.91 -0.47 -15.99
CA GLY A 167 -2.90 -1.93 -16.00
C GLY A 167 -2.73 -2.60 -14.63
N HIS A 168 -2.45 -1.85 -13.56
CA HIS A 168 -2.27 -2.40 -12.21
C HIS A 168 -3.52 -2.24 -11.35
N CYS A 169 -3.94 -3.35 -10.70
CA CYS A 169 -5.05 -3.28 -9.75
C CYS A 169 -4.59 -2.69 -8.43
N MET A 170 -5.17 -1.53 -8.08
CA MET A 170 -4.91 -0.81 -6.83
C MET A 170 -5.89 -1.19 -5.70
N TYR A 171 -6.72 -2.20 -5.92
CA TYR A 171 -7.73 -2.70 -4.97
C TYR A 171 -8.70 -1.62 -4.48
N CYS A 172 -8.93 -0.62 -5.29
CA CYS A 172 -9.72 0.58 -4.96
C CYS A 172 -11.24 0.34 -4.92
N GLY A 173 -11.72 -0.77 -5.49
CA GLY A 173 -13.13 -1.13 -5.50
C GLY A 173 -14.00 -0.45 -6.56
N HIS A 174 -13.47 0.42 -7.41
CA HIS A 174 -14.25 1.11 -8.47
C HIS A 174 -14.85 0.17 -9.53
N CYS A 175 -14.33 -1.05 -9.63
CA CYS A 175 -14.90 -2.10 -10.47
C CYS A 175 -16.30 -2.58 -10.00
N ALA A 176 -16.70 -2.23 -8.79
CA ALA A 176 -18.05 -2.52 -8.28
C ALA A 176 -19.09 -1.51 -8.83
N PRO A 177 -20.39 -1.91 -8.91
CA PRO A 177 -20.87 -3.24 -8.59
C PRO A 177 -20.65 -4.25 -9.72
N CYS A 178 -20.31 -5.50 -9.37
CA CYS A 178 -20.28 -6.59 -10.33
C CYS A 178 -21.70 -7.15 -10.53
N SER A 179 -22.07 -7.41 -11.78
CA SER A 179 -23.43 -7.91 -12.13
C SER A 179 -23.74 -9.28 -11.54
N VAL A 180 -22.71 -10.09 -11.24
CA VAL A 180 -22.84 -11.40 -10.57
C VAL A 180 -22.36 -11.39 -9.13
N GLY A 181 -22.03 -10.22 -8.58
CA GLY A 181 -21.71 -10.06 -7.16
C GLY A 181 -20.26 -10.39 -6.76
N ILE A 182 -19.33 -10.57 -7.71
CA ILE A 182 -17.93 -10.82 -7.40
C ILE A 182 -17.31 -9.59 -6.75
N ASP A 183 -16.64 -9.77 -5.62
CA ASP A 183 -15.71 -8.80 -5.07
C ASP A 183 -14.38 -8.85 -5.82
N ILE A 184 -14.36 -8.16 -6.96
CA ILE A 184 -13.24 -8.14 -7.90
C ILE A 184 -11.96 -7.63 -7.25
N ALA A 185 -12.06 -6.65 -6.37
CA ALA A 185 -10.89 -6.09 -5.68
C ALA A 185 -10.23 -7.15 -4.78
N SER A 186 -11.02 -7.90 -4.01
CA SER A 186 -10.53 -8.99 -3.18
C SER A 186 -9.99 -10.16 -3.99
N VAL A 187 -10.68 -10.54 -5.08
CA VAL A 187 -10.19 -11.58 -6.00
C VAL A 187 -8.82 -11.20 -6.56
N ASN A 188 -8.68 -10.00 -7.09
CA ASN A 188 -7.40 -9.52 -7.62
C ASN A 188 -6.32 -9.46 -6.55
N LYS A 189 -6.66 -9.03 -5.34
CA LYS A 189 -5.72 -9.01 -4.22
C LYS A 189 -5.18 -10.41 -3.93
N TYR A 190 -6.06 -11.40 -3.81
CA TYR A 190 -5.62 -12.78 -3.53
C TYR A 190 -4.86 -13.37 -4.71
N TYR A 191 -5.29 -13.11 -5.94
CA TYR A 191 -4.57 -13.55 -7.13
C TYR A 191 -3.16 -12.96 -7.18
N ASN A 192 -3.00 -11.67 -6.98
CA ASN A 192 -1.69 -11.01 -7.00
C ASN A 192 -0.76 -11.54 -5.89
N LEU A 193 -1.31 -11.90 -4.71
CA LEU A 193 -0.54 -12.58 -3.68
C LEU A 193 -0.02 -13.96 -4.10
N THR A 194 -0.66 -14.61 -5.07
CA THR A 194 -0.19 -15.91 -5.59
C THR A 194 0.84 -15.78 -6.72
N ILE A 195 0.83 -14.68 -7.47
CA ILE A 195 1.81 -14.45 -8.56
C ILE A 195 3.22 -14.34 -7.98
N ALA A 196 3.36 -13.68 -6.86
CA ALA A 196 4.64 -13.46 -6.19
C ALA A 196 5.21 -14.73 -5.52
N GLN A 197 4.50 -15.87 -5.57
CA GLN A 197 4.87 -17.11 -4.89
C GLN A 197 4.67 -18.30 -5.83
N ASN A 198 5.57 -19.30 -5.75
CA ASN A 198 5.44 -20.52 -6.56
C ASN A 198 4.24 -21.39 -6.16
N GLU A 199 3.79 -21.25 -4.92
CA GLU A 199 2.64 -21.96 -4.35
C GLU A 199 1.61 -20.97 -3.79
N ILE A 200 0.33 -21.40 -3.72
CA ILE A 200 -0.71 -20.59 -3.09
C ILE A 200 -0.59 -20.79 -1.58
N PRO A 201 -0.26 -19.76 -0.79
CA PRO A 201 -0.25 -19.86 0.66
C PRO A 201 -1.61 -20.36 1.19
N GLU A 202 -1.60 -21.22 2.18
CA GLU A 202 -2.83 -21.79 2.74
C GLU A 202 -3.78 -20.70 3.24
N THR A 203 -3.25 -19.66 3.91
CA THR A 203 -4.04 -18.51 4.36
C THR A 203 -4.73 -17.76 3.22
N VAL A 204 -4.06 -17.60 2.08
CA VAL A 204 -4.65 -16.94 0.89
C VAL A 204 -5.75 -17.82 0.32
N ARG A 205 -5.52 -19.14 0.24
CA ARG A 205 -6.52 -20.11 -0.24
C ARG A 205 -7.77 -20.10 0.66
N GLU A 206 -7.58 -20.13 1.97
CA GLU A 206 -8.70 -20.11 2.93
C GLU A 206 -9.49 -18.79 2.83
N HIS A 207 -8.82 -17.65 2.73
CA HIS A 207 -9.51 -16.37 2.54
C HIS A 207 -10.25 -16.30 1.21
N TYR A 208 -9.67 -16.80 0.12
CA TYR A 208 -10.35 -16.85 -1.17
C TYR A 208 -11.62 -17.69 -1.12
N LYS A 209 -11.60 -18.84 -0.44
CA LYS A 209 -12.77 -19.71 -0.23
C LYS A 209 -13.92 -19.02 0.51
N THR A 210 -13.63 -18.02 1.35
CA THR A 210 -14.67 -17.31 2.11
C THR A 210 -15.39 -16.24 1.32
N LEU A 211 -14.94 -15.93 0.10
CA LEU A 211 -15.63 -15.00 -0.78
C LEU A 211 -17.01 -15.57 -1.17
N SER A 212 -18.02 -14.71 -1.20
CA SER A 212 -19.38 -15.08 -1.56
C SER A 212 -19.54 -15.52 -3.02
N HIS A 213 -18.69 -14.96 -3.89
CA HIS A 213 -18.62 -15.25 -5.32
C HIS A 213 -17.15 -15.34 -5.75
N HIS A 214 -16.88 -16.25 -6.67
CA HIS A 214 -15.51 -16.54 -7.12
C HIS A 214 -15.27 -16.10 -8.56
N ALA A 215 -14.02 -16.06 -8.95
CA ALA A 215 -13.61 -15.59 -10.28
C ALA A 215 -14.23 -16.40 -11.44
N SER A 216 -14.46 -17.70 -11.24
CA SER A 216 -15.11 -18.57 -12.23
C SER A 216 -16.55 -18.21 -12.56
N GLU A 217 -17.21 -17.42 -11.72
CA GLU A 217 -18.56 -16.93 -11.95
C GLU A 217 -18.61 -15.70 -12.88
N CYS A 218 -17.44 -15.22 -13.33
CA CYS A 218 -17.34 -14.06 -14.22
C CYS A 218 -18.03 -14.31 -15.56
N ILE A 219 -19.01 -13.51 -15.91
CA ILE A 219 -19.74 -13.57 -17.18
C ILE A 219 -19.14 -12.67 -18.26
N GLN A 220 -17.96 -12.11 -18.03
CA GLN A 220 -17.20 -11.28 -18.97
C GLN A 220 -17.97 -10.08 -19.55
N CYS A 221 -18.86 -9.48 -18.78
CA CYS A 221 -19.71 -8.38 -19.24
C CYS A 221 -18.97 -7.04 -19.47
N GLY A 222 -17.73 -6.89 -19.01
CA GLY A 222 -16.89 -5.71 -19.20
C GLY A 222 -17.23 -4.49 -18.35
N GLN A 223 -18.29 -4.50 -17.55
CA GLN A 223 -18.69 -3.35 -16.75
C GLN A 223 -17.58 -2.90 -15.78
N CYS A 224 -16.91 -3.85 -15.16
CA CYS A 224 -15.80 -3.58 -14.23
C CYS A 224 -14.59 -2.91 -14.90
N GLU A 225 -14.28 -3.27 -16.15
CA GLU A 225 -13.20 -2.65 -16.93
C GLU A 225 -13.56 -1.21 -17.33
N THR A 226 -14.84 -0.97 -17.69
CA THR A 226 -15.35 0.37 -17.97
C THR A 226 -15.25 1.28 -16.74
N ASN A 227 -15.48 0.72 -15.55
CA ASN A 227 -15.42 1.45 -14.29
C ASN A 227 -13.99 1.59 -13.74
N CYS A 228 -13.01 0.86 -14.30
CA CYS A 228 -11.66 0.83 -13.77
C CYS A 228 -10.85 2.06 -14.17
N PRO A 229 -10.47 2.94 -13.21
CA PRO A 229 -9.69 4.14 -13.54
C PRO A 229 -8.26 3.83 -13.99
N PHE A 230 -7.81 2.57 -13.79
CA PHE A 230 -6.45 2.13 -14.12
C PHE A 230 -6.37 1.29 -15.39
N GLY A 231 -7.46 1.11 -16.12
CA GLY A 231 -7.48 0.33 -17.35
C GLY A 231 -7.01 -1.12 -17.16
N VAL A 232 -7.31 -1.72 -16.01
CA VAL A 232 -6.96 -3.11 -15.72
C VAL A 232 -7.78 -4.05 -16.59
N ALA A 233 -7.13 -5.03 -17.24
CA ALA A 233 -7.78 -6.12 -17.96
C ALA A 233 -8.39 -7.11 -16.95
N ILE A 234 -9.50 -6.72 -16.35
CA ILE A 234 -10.11 -7.42 -15.20
C ILE A 234 -10.65 -8.78 -15.63
N ILE A 235 -11.24 -8.88 -16.83
CA ILE A 235 -11.76 -10.15 -17.35
C ILE A 235 -10.63 -11.18 -17.43
N GLU A 236 -9.50 -10.80 -18.01
CA GLU A 236 -8.32 -11.67 -18.09
C GLU A 236 -7.79 -12.06 -16.70
N GLN A 237 -7.82 -11.12 -15.74
CA GLN A 237 -7.43 -11.43 -14.37
C GLN A 237 -8.39 -12.39 -13.67
N MET A 238 -9.70 -12.29 -13.93
CA MET A 238 -10.68 -13.26 -13.42
C MET A 238 -10.44 -14.65 -13.98
N GLU A 239 -10.16 -14.77 -15.27
CA GLU A 239 -9.82 -16.07 -15.91
C GLU A 239 -8.59 -16.69 -15.25
N LYS A 240 -7.52 -15.92 -15.09
CA LYS A 240 -6.28 -16.38 -14.45
C LYS A 240 -6.49 -16.74 -12.96
N ALA A 241 -7.31 -15.98 -12.26
CA ALA A 241 -7.63 -16.27 -10.87
C ALA A 241 -8.44 -17.56 -10.75
N ALA A 242 -9.45 -17.76 -11.60
CA ALA A 242 -10.23 -18.99 -11.65
C ALA A 242 -9.36 -20.22 -11.92
N GLU A 243 -8.44 -20.12 -12.89
CA GLU A 243 -7.47 -21.19 -13.19
C GLU A 243 -6.55 -21.46 -11.98
N LYS A 244 -6.03 -20.41 -11.35
CA LYS A 244 -5.07 -20.51 -10.24
C LYS A 244 -5.68 -21.11 -8.98
N PHE A 245 -6.91 -20.72 -8.62
CA PHE A 245 -7.60 -21.21 -7.43
C PHE A 245 -8.43 -22.48 -7.69
N GLY A 246 -8.78 -22.74 -8.94
CA GLY A 246 -9.53 -23.92 -9.37
C GLY A 246 -11.07 -23.75 -9.31
N TYR A 247 -11.56 -22.54 -9.06
CA TYR A 247 -12.99 -22.18 -9.05
C TYR A 247 -13.21 -20.66 -9.09
#